data_51c83d6a5f02c09e48b4d009fb4a568e
#
_entry.id   51c83d6a5f02c09e48b4d009fb4a568e
#
_cell.length_a   1.000
_cell.length_b   1.000
_cell.length_c   1.000
_cell.angle_alpha   90.00
_cell.angle_beta   90.00
_cell.angle_gamma   90.00
#
_symmetry.space_group_name_H-M   'P 1'
#
loop_
_entity.id
_entity.type
_entity.pdbx_description
1 polymer ?
#
loop_
_entity_poly.entity_id
_entity_poly.type
_entity_poly.pdbx_seq_one_letter_code
_entity_poly.pdbx_strand_id
1 'polypeptide(L)'
;MRLTQAFVRSAAYERRFLAKNPWDLAMVLWIPLATVLLIWWIFSQTQISDLPIGVIDQDQSPMANTLVRYLEASPDITIANFYNSPAAAKDGILQRDVYALVIIPENFSRNILSGKPSPIILQVNAQYGTHSGIIQKGVQSVAGTLSAGVEIQRLVKQGISPTQAAIAYSPINIQRTSLFNAATNYQQFLASTVIPALLHILAMVIGATTIGRELRDKQLGRWYRFIEGRSSKLSLATDDIVSTKNSANNHLTSSSVSNSNNIKDQSSRTNLTAPIAAVTKSVSISVLLAGLAGKYCWPALAYSLWALLAIWLATPQYPTAPSSLLATYIGLVLLMMLSLWLGAIFTLASFSLRAGLSATGFISAPSYAFAGVTFPYIAISDGAKHWSDMLPLTYYLKLHIAQLQMHAPLAVSLSIVYGLALATIIAMLLTALLSKRALANPQRWGAR
;
A
#
# COMPACT_ATOMS: atom_id res chain seq x y z
N MET A 1 14.95 -20.71 -30.61
CA MET A 1 15.80 -21.50 -29.68
C MET A 1 16.66 -20.68 -28.76
N ARG A 2 17.44 -19.68 -29.18
CA ARG A 2 18.34 -18.91 -28.29
C ARG A 2 17.61 -18.10 -27.21
N LEU A 3 16.44 -17.51 -27.50
CA LEU A 3 15.69 -16.68 -26.56
C LEU A 3 15.05 -17.49 -25.41
N THR A 4 14.44 -18.64 -25.75
CA THR A 4 13.86 -19.55 -24.76
C THR A 4 14.93 -20.12 -23.82
N GLN A 5 16.10 -20.44 -24.37
CA GLN A 5 17.23 -20.89 -23.55
C GLN A 5 17.76 -19.80 -22.62
N ALA A 6 17.83 -18.53 -23.05
CA ALA A 6 18.24 -17.42 -22.23
C ALA A 6 17.27 -17.21 -21.07
N PHE A 7 15.95 -17.26 -21.34
CA PHE A 7 14.91 -17.22 -20.32
C PHE A 7 15.05 -18.35 -19.28
N VAL A 8 15.10 -19.60 -19.75
CA VAL A 8 15.17 -20.78 -18.87
C VAL A 8 16.43 -20.78 -18.01
N ARG A 9 17.59 -20.43 -18.58
CA ARG A 9 18.85 -20.33 -17.83
C ARG A 9 18.76 -19.26 -16.74
N SER A 10 18.24 -18.07 -17.07
CA SER A 10 18.10 -16.98 -16.12
C SER A 10 17.09 -17.34 -15.02
N ALA A 11 15.96 -17.95 -15.36
CA ALA A 11 14.96 -18.40 -14.39
C ALA A 11 15.52 -19.49 -13.45
N ALA A 12 16.28 -20.44 -14.00
CA ALA A 12 16.94 -21.48 -13.20
C ALA A 12 18.02 -20.91 -12.27
N TYR A 13 18.78 -19.90 -12.73
CA TYR A 13 19.75 -19.19 -11.92
C TYR A 13 19.06 -18.49 -10.73
N GLU A 14 17.99 -17.74 -11.00
CA GLU A 14 17.25 -17.02 -9.97
C GLU A 14 16.60 -17.95 -8.94
N ARG A 15 16.00 -19.06 -9.39
CA ARG A 15 15.47 -20.09 -8.50
C ARG A 15 16.51 -20.62 -7.54
N ARG A 16 17.71 -20.94 -8.06
CA ARG A 16 18.82 -21.44 -7.23
C ARG A 16 19.30 -20.36 -6.25
N PHE A 17 19.33 -19.13 -6.66
CA PHE A 17 19.70 -18.01 -5.80
C PHE A 17 18.70 -17.86 -4.64
N LEU A 18 17.40 -17.80 -4.94
CA LEU A 18 16.33 -17.68 -3.92
C LEU A 18 16.36 -18.86 -2.95
N ALA A 19 16.60 -20.10 -3.45
CA ALA A 19 16.68 -21.28 -2.59
C ALA A 19 17.87 -21.26 -1.62
N LYS A 20 18.98 -20.59 -2.00
CA LYS A 20 20.17 -20.48 -1.14
C LYS A 20 20.14 -19.26 -0.19
N ASN A 21 19.30 -18.26 -0.47
CA ASN A 21 19.23 -17.01 0.28
C ASN A 21 17.85 -16.86 0.94
N PRO A 22 17.67 -17.32 2.19
CA PRO A 22 16.38 -17.35 2.85
C PRO A 22 15.78 -15.95 3.04
N TRP A 23 16.62 -14.91 3.16
CA TRP A 23 16.15 -13.54 3.30
C TRP A 23 15.53 -13.01 1.99
N ASP A 24 16.18 -13.24 0.85
CA ASP A 24 15.60 -12.86 -0.45
C ASP A 24 14.32 -13.65 -0.76
N LEU A 25 14.30 -14.93 -0.38
CA LEU A 25 13.09 -15.76 -0.49
C LEU A 25 11.96 -15.23 0.39
N ALA A 26 12.26 -14.82 1.62
CA ALA A 26 11.28 -14.25 2.53
C ALA A 26 10.68 -12.95 1.97
N MET A 27 11.49 -12.07 1.37
CA MET A 27 11.04 -10.84 0.71
C MET A 27 10.10 -11.10 -0.47
N VAL A 28 10.25 -12.21 -1.17
CA VAL A 28 9.39 -12.57 -2.32
C VAL A 28 8.12 -13.31 -1.87
N LEU A 29 8.20 -14.18 -0.87
CA LEU A 29 7.10 -15.04 -0.47
C LEU A 29 6.46 -14.64 0.86
N TRP A 30 7.23 -14.66 1.96
CA TRP A 30 6.65 -14.57 3.30
C TRP A 30 6.27 -13.16 3.72
N ILE A 31 7.08 -12.15 3.38
CA ILE A 31 6.80 -10.76 3.76
C ILE A 31 5.56 -10.22 3.05
N PRO A 32 5.37 -10.39 1.72
CA PRO A 32 4.14 -9.97 1.08
C PRO A 32 2.90 -10.70 1.60
N LEU A 33 3.00 -12.02 1.83
CA LEU A 33 1.91 -12.80 2.43
C LEU A 33 1.53 -12.27 3.80
N ALA A 34 2.53 -12.11 4.68
CA ALA A 34 2.32 -11.57 6.02
C ALA A 34 1.71 -10.17 5.97
N THR A 35 2.16 -9.32 5.04
CA THR A 35 1.62 -7.97 4.84
C THR A 35 0.14 -8.01 4.45
N VAL A 36 -0.24 -8.85 3.48
CA VAL A 36 -1.64 -8.99 3.05
C VAL A 36 -2.52 -9.46 4.20
N LEU A 37 -2.11 -10.52 4.90
CA LEU A 37 -2.90 -11.11 5.98
C LEU A 37 -2.96 -10.17 7.20
N LEU A 38 -1.87 -9.52 7.55
CA LEU A 38 -1.80 -8.59 8.69
C LEU A 38 -2.72 -7.38 8.47
N ILE A 39 -2.63 -6.73 7.30
CA ILE A 39 -3.48 -5.58 7.00
C ILE A 39 -4.95 -5.99 6.97
N TRP A 40 -5.28 -7.13 6.34
CA TRP A 40 -6.64 -7.63 6.32
C TRP A 40 -7.17 -7.92 7.72
N TRP A 41 -6.35 -8.48 8.59
CA TRP A 41 -6.69 -8.76 9.99
C TRP A 41 -6.84 -7.50 10.84
N ILE A 42 -5.96 -6.50 10.69
CA ILE A 42 -6.05 -5.21 11.41
C ILE A 42 -7.42 -4.55 11.18
N PHE A 43 -7.93 -4.60 9.94
CA PHE A 43 -9.21 -4.00 9.57
C PHE A 43 -10.38 -4.98 9.67
N SER A 44 -10.25 -6.12 10.36
CA SER A 44 -11.31 -7.15 10.47
C SER A 44 -12.56 -6.66 11.19
N GLN A 45 -12.43 -5.70 12.10
CA GLN A 45 -13.56 -4.95 12.66
C GLN A 45 -14.02 -3.93 11.62
N THR A 46 -14.95 -4.36 10.78
CA THR A 46 -15.36 -3.66 9.56
C THR A 46 -15.94 -2.26 9.79
N GLN A 47 -16.51 -2.01 10.95
CA GLN A 47 -17.13 -0.74 11.32
C GLN A 47 -16.47 -0.16 12.58
N ILE A 48 -16.42 1.16 12.65
CA ILE A 48 -16.05 1.87 13.87
C ILE A 48 -17.35 2.08 14.65
N SER A 49 -17.50 1.40 15.77
CA SER A 49 -18.59 1.50 16.72
C SER A 49 -18.07 1.93 18.08
N ASP A 50 -18.99 2.25 18.99
CA ASP A 50 -18.71 2.48 20.40
C ASP A 50 -17.62 3.56 20.64
N LEU A 51 -17.65 4.65 19.85
CA LEU A 51 -16.71 5.75 20.05
C LEU A 51 -16.94 6.43 21.39
N PRO A 52 -15.92 6.49 22.28
CA PRO A 52 -16.10 7.03 23.63
C PRO A 52 -16.30 8.53 23.61
N ILE A 53 -17.38 8.97 24.27
CA ILE A 53 -17.71 10.38 24.49
C ILE A 53 -17.84 10.68 25.98
N GLY A 54 -17.59 11.93 26.35
CA GLY A 54 -17.91 12.47 27.70
C GLY A 54 -19.25 13.18 27.68
N VAL A 55 -19.94 13.16 28.79
CA VAL A 55 -21.20 13.91 29.00
C VAL A 55 -21.08 14.82 30.20
N ILE A 56 -21.56 16.06 30.05
CA ILE A 56 -21.79 17.00 31.16
C ILE A 56 -23.30 17.31 31.19
N ASP A 57 -23.97 16.83 32.20
CA ASP A 57 -25.38 17.12 32.41
C ASP A 57 -25.52 18.18 33.52
N GLN A 58 -25.86 19.43 33.14
CA GLN A 58 -26.08 20.54 34.03
C GLN A 58 -27.57 20.69 34.44
N ASP A 59 -28.48 20.00 33.69
CA ASP A 59 -29.91 20.10 33.89
C ASP A 59 -30.46 19.04 34.85
N GLN A 60 -29.85 17.84 34.85
CA GLN A 60 -30.19 16.69 35.70
C GLN A 60 -31.71 16.35 35.73
N SER A 61 -32.39 16.62 34.62
CA SER A 61 -33.82 16.44 34.49
C SER A 61 -34.20 15.10 33.87
N PRO A 62 -35.46 14.65 33.94
CA PRO A 62 -35.95 13.49 33.25
C PRO A 62 -35.75 13.55 31.74
N MET A 63 -35.79 14.76 31.11
CA MET A 63 -35.57 14.98 29.70
C MET A 63 -34.07 14.81 29.33
N ALA A 64 -33.17 15.36 30.16
CA ALA A 64 -31.73 15.17 30.05
C ALA A 64 -31.37 13.68 30.17
N ASN A 65 -31.93 12.98 31.15
CA ASN A 65 -31.77 11.54 31.32
C ASN A 65 -32.26 10.74 30.09
N THR A 66 -33.32 11.21 29.42
CA THR A 66 -33.82 10.58 28.20
C THR A 66 -32.85 10.79 27.05
N LEU A 67 -32.24 11.98 26.91
CA LEU A 67 -31.19 12.25 25.92
C LEU A 67 -29.97 11.37 26.17
N VAL A 68 -29.51 11.24 27.44
CA VAL A 68 -28.38 10.36 27.79
C VAL A 68 -28.67 8.91 27.41
N ARG A 69 -29.84 8.38 27.71
CA ARG A 69 -30.23 7.01 27.29
C ARG A 69 -30.27 6.83 25.78
N TYR A 70 -30.66 7.86 25.01
CA TYR A 70 -30.65 7.80 23.56
C TYR A 70 -29.22 7.84 22.99
N LEU A 71 -28.31 8.58 23.68
CA LEU A 71 -26.87 8.54 23.34
C LEU A 71 -26.28 7.16 23.61
N GLU A 72 -26.58 6.53 24.74
CA GLU A 72 -26.15 5.18 25.10
C GLU A 72 -26.72 4.10 24.14
N ALA A 73 -27.92 4.30 23.63
CA ALA A 73 -28.56 3.38 22.68
C ALA A 73 -28.04 3.53 21.25
N SER A 74 -27.22 4.54 20.96
CA SER A 74 -26.65 4.74 19.64
C SER A 74 -25.51 3.74 19.37
N PRO A 75 -25.51 3.03 18.25
CA PRO A 75 -24.44 2.07 17.91
C PRO A 75 -23.10 2.74 17.57
N ASP A 76 -23.10 4.02 17.27
CA ASP A 76 -21.92 4.76 16.82
C ASP A 76 -21.06 5.28 17.99
N ILE A 77 -21.66 5.44 19.20
CA ILE A 77 -21.05 6.13 20.33
C ILE A 77 -21.33 5.41 21.66
N THR A 78 -20.42 5.55 22.62
CA THR A 78 -20.59 5.06 23.99
C THR A 78 -20.23 6.16 24.97
N ILE A 79 -20.98 6.27 26.07
CA ILE A 79 -20.66 7.23 27.16
C ILE A 79 -19.62 6.59 28.06
N ALA A 80 -18.36 7.07 27.94
CA ALA A 80 -17.25 6.55 28.73
C ALA A 80 -17.21 7.20 30.11
N ASN A 81 -17.45 8.52 30.21
CA ASN A 81 -17.34 9.26 31.44
C ASN A 81 -18.38 10.40 31.56
N PHE A 82 -18.82 10.67 32.76
CA PHE A 82 -19.54 11.88 33.10
C PHE A 82 -18.58 12.88 33.77
N TYR A 83 -18.63 14.13 33.33
CA TYR A 83 -17.78 15.21 33.83
C TYR A 83 -18.63 16.35 34.44
N ASN A 84 -18.09 17.00 35.45
CA ASN A 84 -18.76 18.12 36.08
C ASN A 84 -18.51 19.48 35.41
N SER A 85 -17.46 19.55 34.57
CA SER A 85 -17.09 20.77 33.84
C SER A 85 -16.26 20.46 32.60
N PRO A 86 -16.25 21.37 31.61
CA PRO A 86 -15.33 21.21 30.43
C PRO A 86 -13.86 21.17 30.80
N ALA A 87 -13.46 21.84 31.88
CA ALA A 87 -12.09 21.80 32.38
C ALA A 87 -11.71 20.41 32.89
N ALA A 88 -12.61 19.73 33.60
CA ALA A 88 -12.39 18.35 34.05
C ALA A 88 -12.34 17.33 32.87
N ALA A 89 -13.08 17.61 31.81
CA ALA A 89 -13.09 16.75 30.61
C ALA A 89 -11.85 16.94 29.73
N LYS A 90 -11.11 18.03 29.85
CA LYS A 90 -9.94 18.37 29.02
C LYS A 90 -8.88 17.29 29.08
N ASP A 91 -8.57 16.79 30.26
CA ASP A 91 -7.54 15.76 30.44
C ASP A 91 -7.96 14.44 29.77
N GLY A 92 -9.23 14.05 29.89
CA GLY A 92 -9.76 12.88 29.18
C GLY A 92 -9.71 13.00 27.66
N ILE A 93 -9.93 14.22 27.11
CA ILE A 93 -9.76 14.47 25.67
C ILE A 93 -8.28 14.38 25.26
N LEU A 94 -7.37 14.93 26.06
CA LEU A 94 -5.93 14.90 25.78
C LEU A 94 -5.33 13.50 25.89
N GLN A 95 -5.82 12.70 26.85
CA GLN A 95 -5.41 11.30 27.06
C GLN A 95 -6.09 10.33 26.06
N ARG A 96 -7.06 10.81 25.28
CA ARG A 96 -7.88 10.04 24.34
C ARG A 96 -8.85 9.07 25.00
N ASP A 97 -9.21 9.29 26.23
CA ASP A 97 -10.24 8.52 26.91
C ASP A 97 -11.62 8.81 26.31
N VAL A 98 -11.81 10.05 25.83
CA VAL A 98 -12.98 10.49 25.08
C VAL A 98 -12.58 11.35 23.87
N TYR A 99 -13.32 11.20 22.76
CA TYR A 99 -13.09 11.96 21.51
C TYR A 99 -14.00 13.17 21.36
N ALA A 100 -15.05 13.25 22.14
CA ALA A 100 -15.98 14.36 22.13
C ALA A 100 -16.62 14.57 23.52
N LEU A 101 -17.19 15.77 23.70
CA LEU A 101 -17.92 16.14 24.90
C LEU A 101 -19.29 16.65 24.49
N VAL A 102 -20.34 16.08 25.08
CA VAL A 102 -21.73 16.53 24.95
C VAL A 102 -22.10 17.26 26.22
N ILE A 103 -22.52 18.52 26.10
CA ILE A 103 -22.93 19.36 27.23
C ILE A 103 -24.43 19.64 27.13
N ILE A 104 -25.17 19.22 28.12
CA ILE A 104 -26.59 19.51 28.31
C ILE A 104 -26.65 20.73 29.20
N PRO A 105 -27.13 21.90 28.71
CA PRO A 105 -27.10 23.14 29.49
C PRO A 105 -28.16 23.16 30.61
N GLU A 106 -27.96 24.02 31.57
CA GLU A 106 -28.95 24.31 32.61
C GLU A 106 -30.29 24.74 31.99
N ASN A 107 -31.41 24.38 32.64
CA ASN A 107 -32.77 24.64 32.19
C ASN A 107 -33.14 24.03 30.81
N PHE A 108 -32.40 22.99 30.36
CA PHE A 108 -32.68 22.28 29.11
C PHE A 108 -34.15 21.83 29.03
N SER A 109 -34.61 21.10 30.04
CA SER A 109 -35.98 20.60 30.11
C SER A 109 -37.03 21.73 30.18
N ARG A 110 -36.77 22.74 31.00
CA ARG A 110 -37.68 23.88 31.15
C ARG A 110 -37.88 24.63 29.85
N ASN A 111 -36.80 24.88 29.12
CA ASN A 111 -36.86 25.60 27.86
C ASN A 111 -37.65 24.80 26.81
N ILE A 112 -37.38 23.51 26.67
CA ILE A 112 -38.08 22.63 25.75
C ILE A 112 -39.58 22.58 26.06
N LEU A 113 -39.96 22.37 27.31
CA LEU A 113 -41.36 22.32 27.74
C LEU A 113 -42.07 23.65 27.55
N SER A 114 -41.36 24.78 27.60
CA SER A 114 -41.87 26.12 27.35
C SER A 114 -41.90 26.49 25.85
N GLY A 115 -41.49 25.58 24.94
CA GLY A 115 -41.40 25.84 23.50
C GLY A 115 -40.25 26.76 23.09
N LYS A 116 -39.26 26.93 23.98
CA LYS A 116 -38.04 27.71 23.70
C LYS A 116 -36.92 26.81 23.19
N PRO A 117 -36.04 27.31 22.32
CA PRO A 117 -34.89 26.55 21.87
C PRO A 117 -33.93 26.28 23.05
N SER A 118 -33.40 25.07 23.12
CA SER A 118 -32.38 24.68 24.09
C SER A 118 -31.28 23.92 23.35
N PRO A 119 -30.15 24.58 23.03
CA PRO A 119 -29.08 23.97 22.24
C PRO A 119 -28.32 22.96 23.10
N ILE A 120 -28.04 21.77 22.54
CA ILE A 120 -27.04 20.84 23.04
C ILE A 120 -25.70 21.26 22.45
N ILE A 121 -24.66 21.37 23.28
CA ILE A 121 -23.32 21.76 22.83
C ILE A 121 -22.51 20.50 22.63
N LEU A 122 -22.04 20.29 21.41
CA LEU A 122 -21.14 19.20 21.04
C LEU A 122 -19.75 19.76 20.73
N GLN A 123 -18.77 19.39 21.54
CA GLN A 123 -17.35 19.69 21.32
C GLN A 123 -16.65 18.41 20.84
N VAL A 124 -16.01 18.44 19.68
CA VAL A 124 -15.34 17.28 19.10
C VAL A 124 -13.86 17.55 18.87
N ASN A 125 -13.05 16.52 19.03
CA ASN A 125 -11.64 16.58 18.68
C ASN A 125 -11.47 16.41 17.16
N ALA A 126 -11.42 17.52 16.43
CA ALA A 126 -11.32 17.54 14.96
C ALA A 126 -10.00 17.00 14.40
N GLN A 127 -8.97 16.77 15.23
CA GLN A 127 -7.73 16.10 14.81
C GLN A 127 -8.00 14.66 14.36
N TYR A 128 -9.04 14.03 14.91
CA TYR A 128 -9.51 12.71 14.51
C TYR A 128 -10.75 12.83 13.63
N GLY A 129 -10.57 13.36 12.40
CA GLY A 129 -11.66 13.74 11.49
C GLY A 129 -12.72 12.64 11.27
N THR A 130 -12.30 11.40 11.10
CA THR A 130 -13.21 10.25 10.95
C THR A 130 -14.05 10.02 12.22
N HIS A 131 -13.42 9.96 13.39
CA HIS A 131 -14.10 9.75 14.67
C HIS A 131 -15.07 10.90 14.94
N SER A 132 -14.61 12.14 14.75
CA SER A 132 -15.45 13.33 14.96
C SER A 132 -16.66 13.35 14.02
N GLY A 133 -16.51 12.94 12.77
CA GLY A 133 -17.60 12.84 11.80
C GLY A 133 -18.67 11.80 12.19
N ILE A 134 -18.25 10.64 12.68
CA ILE A 134 -19.14 9.58 13.16
C ILE A 134 -19.89 10.06 14.41
N ILE A 135 -19.17 10.62 15.38
CA ILE A 135 -19.77 11.14 16.62
C ILE A 135 -20.78 12.25 16.32
N GLN A 136 -20.42 13.22 15.47
CA GLN A 136 -21.34 14.30 15.07
C GLN A 136 -22.63 13.75 14.46
N LYS A 137 -22.52 12.77 13.56
CA LYS A 137 -23.67 12.11 12.94
C LYS A 137 -24.53 11.40 13.99
N GLY A 138 -23.92 10.65 14.91
CA GLY A 138 -24.61 9.93 15.99
C GLY A 138 -25.36 10.88 16.91
N VAL A 139 -24.67 11.90 17.45
CA VAL A 139 -25.29 12.89 18.34
C VAL A 139 -26.39 13.68 17.63
N GLN A 140 -26.19 14.07 16.36
CA GLN A 140 -27.20 14.78 15.57
C GLN A 140 -28.44 13.92 15.35
N SER A 141 -28.30 12.63 15.08
CA SER A 141 -29.39 11.68 14.92
C SER A 141 -30.20 11.55 16.21
N VAL A 142 -29.52 11.40 17.36
CA VAL A 142 -30.15 11.32 18.71
C VAL A 142 -30.90 12.60 19.04
N ALA A 143 -30.26 13.76 18.86
CA ALA A 143 -30.88 15.07 19.14
C ALA A 143 -32.09 15.29 18.21
N GLY A 144 -32.01 14.94 16.95
CA GLY A 144 -33.10 15.01 15.98
C GLY A 144 -34.28 14.13 16.36
N THR A 145 -34.02 12.90 16.81
CA THR A 145 -35.05 11.95 17.26
C THR A 145 -35.78 12.46 18.50
N LEU A 146 -35.00 12.96 19.48
CA LEU A 146 -35.60 13.54 20.69
C LEU A 146 -36.44 14.77 20.35
N SER A 147 -35.91 15.69 19.56
CA SER A 147 -36.61 16.90 19.11
C SER A 147 -37.92 16.57 18.38
N ALA A 148 -37.89 15.61 17.48
CA ALA A 148 -39.08 15.13 16.76
C ALA A 148 -40.14 14.58 17.74
N GLY A 149 -39.70 13.73 18.65
CA GLY A 149 -40.61 13.14 19.67
C GLY A 149 -41.30 14.19 20.55
N VAL A 150 -40.56 15.19 21.04
CA VAL A 150 -41.07 16.27 21.85
C VAL A 150 -42.09 17.12 21.07
N GLU A 151 -41.74 17.53 19.83
CA GLU A 151 -42.59 18.41 19.02
C GLU A 151 -43.87 17.70 18.58
N ILE A 152 -43.78 16.45 18.15
CA ILE A 152 -44.96 15.65 17.80
C ILE A 152 -45.88 15.49 18.99
N GLN A 153 -45.34 15.19 20.18
CA GLN A 153 -46.16 15.12 21.41
C GLN A 153 -46.81 16.46 21.76
N ARG A 154 -46.13 17.58 21.55
CA ARG A 154 -46.69 18.93 21.76
C ARG A 154 -47.88 19.18 20.81
N LEU A 155 -47.72 18.88 19.51
CA LEU A 155 -48.76 19.05 18.52
C LEU A 155 -49.97 18.13 18.73
N VAL A 156 -49.73 16.89 19.17
CA VAL A 156 -50.82 15.95 19.54
C VAL A 156 -51.61 16.47 20.75
N LYS A 157 -50.92 17.04 21.80
CA LYS A 157 -51.61 17.67 22.94
C LYS A 157 -52.41 18.88 22.52
N GLN A 158 -52.11 19.54 21.41
CA GLN A 158 -52.90 20.64 20.81
C GLN A 158 -54.06 20.13 19.96
N GLY A 159 -54.33 18.84 19.88
CA GLY A 159 -55.47 18.25 19.17
C GLY A 159 -55.16 17.83 17.72
N ILE A 160 -53.90 17.92 17.27
CA ILE A 160 -53.50 17.48 15.92
C ILE A 160 -53.32 15.97 15.95
N SER A 161 -53.78 15.25 14.89
CA SER A 161 -53.58 13.81 14.83
C SER A 161 -52.08 13.45 14.74
N PRO A 162 -51.62 12.29 15.26
CA PRO A 162 -50.22 11.91 15.24
C PRO A 162 -49.61 11.94 13.86
N THR A 163 -50.32 11.51 12.81
CA THR A 163 -49.89 11.54 11.43
C THR A 163 -49.67 12.96 10.91
N GLN A 164 -50.64 13.85 11.17
CA GLN A 164 -50.54 15.27 10.76
C GLN A 164 -49.43 15.99 11.57
N ALA A 165 -49.25 15.67 12.83
CA ALA A 165 -48.21 16.24 13.66
C ALA A 165 -46.79 15.85 13.12
N ALA A 166 -46.60 14.61 12.68
CA ALA A 166 -45.34 14.16 12.08
C ALA A 166 -45.05 14.90 10.75
N ILE A 167 -46.06 15.11 9.91
CA ILE A 167 -45.95 15.90 8.68
C ILE A 167 -45.66 17.37 8.97
N ALA A 168 -46.33 17.96 9.96
CA ALA A 168 -46.18 19.36 10.34
C ALA A 168 -44.77 19.62 10.97
N TYR A 169 -44.23 18.65 11.68
CA TYR A 169 -42.88 18.73 12.21
C TYR A 169 -41.78 18.77 11.11
N SER A 170 -41.93 17.96 10.09
CA SER A 170 -40.95 17.89 9.02
C SER A 170 -41.60 17.83 7.64
N PRO A 171 -42.09 19.00 7.12
CA PRO A 171 -42.73 19.08 5.81
C PRO A 171 -41.73 18.79 4.66
N ILE A 172 -40.44 18.99 4.88
CA ILE A 172 -39.37 18.64 3.95
C ILE A 172 -38.59 17.48 4.53
N ASN A 173 -38.70 16.31 3.92
CA ASN A 173 -37.97 15.13 4.36
C ASN A 173 -36.82 14.82 3.38
N ILE A 174 -35.60 14.65 3.94
CA ILE A 174 -34.42 14.26 3.15
C ILE A 174 -34.32 12.74 3.17
N GLN A 175 -34.65 12.12 2.04
CA GLN A 175 -34.41 10.70 1.83
C GLN A 175 -32.95 10.49 1.43
N ARG A 176 -32.12 9.98 2.35
CA ARG A 176 -30.70 9.70 2.11
C ARG A 176 -30.52 8.23 1.68
N THR A 177 -29.94 8.02 0.50
CA THR A 177 -29.56 6.71 0.02
C THR A 177 -28.03 6.70 -0.21
N SER A 178 -27.30 5.83 0.48
CA SER A 178 -25.88 5.59 0.21
C SER A 178 -25.76 4.61 -0.95
N LEU A 179 -25.13 5.03 -2.05
CA LEU A 179 -25.04 4.21 -3.26
C LEU A 179 -23.98 3.11 -3.16
N PHE A 180 -22.85 3.43 -2.55
CA PHE A 180 -21.71 2.51 -2.42
C PHE A 180 -21.22 2.51 -0.97
N ASN A 181 -20.73 1.35 -0.49
CA ASN A 181 -20.25 1.15 0.87
C ASN A 181 -21.22 1.72 1.94
N ALA A 182 -22.51 1.39 1.81
CA ALA A 182 -23.57 1.92 2.67
C ALA A 182 -23.32 1.61 4.16
N ALA A 183 -22.70 0.48 4.46
CA ALA A 183 -22.32 0.05 5.79
C ALA A 183 -21.04 0.73 6.33
N THR A 184 -20.41 1.65 5.58
CA THR A 184 -19.14 2.29 5.95
C THR A 184 -18.07 1.28 6.37
N ASN A 185 -17.96 0.18 5.64
CA ASN A 185 -17.02 -0.90 5.90
C ASN A 185 -15.58 -0.45 5.61
N TYR A 186 -14.78 -0.30 6.67
CA TYR A 186 -13.38 0.14 6.59
C TYR A 186 -12.45 -0.90 5.97
N GLN A 187 -12.76 -2.18 6.15
CA GLN A 187 -11.99 -3.25 5.53
C GLN A 187 -12.11 -3.21 4.01
N GLN A 188 -13.34 -3.03 3.51
CA GLN A 188 -13.61 -2.86 2.08
C GLN A 188 -13.01 -1.57 1.51
N PHE A 189 -13.10 -0.47 2.25
CA PHE A 189 -12.62 0.83 1.81
C PHE A 189 -11.09 0.94 1.88
N LEU A 190 -10.51 0.71 3.06
CA LEU A 190 -9.11 1.04 3.34
C LEU A 190 -8.19 -0.17 3.13
N ALA A 191 -8.49 -1.35 3.72
CA ALA A 191 -7.60 -2.50 3.59
C ALA A 191 -7.45 -2.94 2.13
N SER A 192 -8.56 -2.96 1.37
CA SER A 192 -8.53 -3.36 -0.04
C SER A 192 -7.66 -2.48 -0.93
N THR A 193 -7.43 -1.22 -0.55
CA THR A 193 -6.60 -0.25 -1.30
C THR A 193 -5.17 -0.14 -0.76
N VAL A 194 -4.97 -0.30 0.56
CA VAL A 194 -3.64 -0.30 1.20
C VAL A 194 -2.83 -1.54 0.81
N ILE A 195 -3.46 -2.72 0.72
CA ILE A 195 -2.77 -3.96 0.35
C ILE A 195 -2.07 -3.85 -1.02
N PRO A 196 -2.73 -3.44 -2.12
CA PRO A 196 -2.06 -3.20 -3.39
C PRO A 196 -0.93 -2.18 -3.31
N ALA A 197 -1.09 -1.12 -2.50
CA ALA A 197 -0.05 -0.12 -2.32
C ALA A 197 1.21 -0.69 -1.65
N LEU A 198 1.06 -1.49 -0.61
CA LEU A 198 2.18 -2.15 0.06
C LEU A 198 2.85 -3.21 -0.84
N LEU A 199 2.06 -3.99 -1.56
CA LEU A 199 2.58 -4.93 -2.57
C LEU A 199 3.36 -4.20 -3.66
N HIS A 200 2.90 -3.02 -4.11
CA HIS A 200 3.60 -2.17 -5.07
C HIS A 200 4.99 -1.74 -4.54
N ILE A 201 5.06 -1.26 -3.29
CA ILE A 201 6.33 -0.88 -2.63
C ILE A 201 7.28 -2.08 -2.58
N LEU A 202 6.80 -3.22 -2.09
CA LEU A 202 7.61 -4.44 -1.97
C LEU A 202 8.08 -4.93 -3.35
N ALA A 203 7.21 -4.90 -4.37
CA ALA A 203 7.58 -5.28 -5.74
C ALA A 203 8.67 -4.37 -6.30
N MET A 204 8.61 -3.05 -6.08
CA MET A 204 9.66 -2.13 -6.50
C MET A 204 11.00 -2.42 -5.80
N VAL A 205 10.98 -2.72 -4.49
CA VAL A 205 12.18 -3.12 -3.73
C VAL A 205 12.79 -4.41 -4.30
N ILE A 206 11.96 -5.42 -4.58
CA ILE A 206 12.43 -6.67 -5.20
C ILE A 206 12.97 -6.42 -6.61
N GLY A 207 12.32 -5.54 -7.38
CA GLY A 207 12.79 -5.12 -8.69
C GLY A 207 14.21 -4.52 -8.62
N ALA A 208 14.43 -3.64 -7.66
CA ALA A 208 15.73 -3.02 -7.42
C ALA A 208 16.79 -4.03 -6.93
N THR A 209 16.45 -4.89 -5.98
CA THR A 209 17.41 -5.85 -5.40
C THR A 209 17.80 -6.95 -6.37
N THR A 210 16.87 -7.46 -7.19
CA THR A 210 17.09 -8.56 -8.13
C THR A 210 18.20 -8.26 -9.16
N ILE A 211 18.26 -7.03 -9.69
CA ILE A 211 19.33 -6.63 -10.60
C ILE A 211 20.47 -5.92 -9.86
N GLY A 212 20.17 -5.24 -8.76
CA GLY A 212 21.12 -4.43 -8.02
C GLY A 212 22.21 -5.26 -7.34
N ARG A 213 21.92 -6.49 -6.93
CA ARG A 213 22.93 -7.41 -6.42
C ARG A 213 23.98 -7.77 -7.48
N GLU A 214 23.57 -7.92 -8.76
CA GLU A 214 24.50 -8.19 -9.85
C GLU A 214 25.47 -7.01 -10.09
N LEU A 215 24.99 -5.78 -9.85
CA LEU A 215 25.83 -4.58 -9.90
C LEU A 215 26.75 -4.48 -8.68
N ARG A 216 26.19 -4.71 -7.48
CA ARG A 216 26.95 -4.68 -6.21
C ARG A 216 28.10 -5.68 -6.22
N ASP A 217 27.81 -6.91 -6.65
CA ASP A 217 28.76 -8.04 -6.64
C ASP A 217 29.60 -8.09 -7.92
N LYS A 218 29.43 -7.09 -8.83
CA LYS A 218 30.15 -6.98 -10.12
C LYS A 218 29.97 -8.20 -11.02
N GLN A 219 28.82 -8.87 -10.95
CA GLN A 219 28.54 -10.13 -11.65
C GLN A 219 27.65 -9.98 -12.88
N LEU A 220 27.13 -8.79 -13.19
CA LEU A 220 26.21 -8.55 -14.32
C LEU A 220 26.78 -9.06 -15.65
N GLY A 221 28.09 -8.90 -15.90
CA GLY A 221 28.74 -9.39 -17.10
C GLY A 221 28.87 -10.93 -17.15
N ARG A 222 29.05 -11.59 -15.99
CA ARG A 222 29.05 -13.06 -15.89
C ARG A 222 27.65 -13.61 -16.13
N TRP A 223 26.62 -13.01 -15.51
CA TRP A 223 25.22 -13.36 -15.75
C TRP A 223 24.85 -13.25 -17.22
N TYR A 224 25.25 -12.17 -17.93
CA TYR A 224 24.97 -12.01 -19.34
C TYR A 224 25.63 -13.13 -20.20
N ARG A 225 26.90 -13.45 -19.97
CA ARG A 225 27.60 -14.55 -20.67
C ARG A 225 26.96 -15.90 -20.41
N PHE A 226 26.45 -16.14 -19.22
CA PHE A 226 25.75 -17.36 -18.85
C PHE A 226 24.43 -17.51 -19.62
N ILE A 227 23.59 -16.46 -19.66
CA ILE A 227 22.34 -16.53 -20.44
C ILE A 227 22.56 -16.65 -21.94
N GLU A 228 23.62 -16.06 -22.49
CA GLU A 228 23.99 -16.16 -23.87
C GLU A 228 24.56 -17.56 -24.23
N GLY A 229 24.97 -18.34 -23.24
CA GLY A 229 25.52 -19.69 -23.43
C GLY A 229 27.02 -19.74 -23.68
N ARG A 230 27.74 -18.64 -23.54
CA ARG A 230 29.18 -18.54 -23.65
C ARG A 230 29.94 -19.02 -22.42
N SER A 231 29.25 -19.24 -21.30
CA SER A 231 29.81 -19.79 -20.07
C SER A 231 28.90 -20.89 -19.53
N SER A 232 29.46 -22.07 -19.25
CA SER A 232 28.71 -23.22 -18.74
C SER A 232 28.53 -23.20 -17.22
N LYS A 233 29.33 -22.43 -16.50
CA LYS A 233 29.30 -22.35 -15.02
C LYS A 233 29.18 -20.88 -14.57
N LEU A 234 28.12 -20.55 -13.88
CA LEU A 234 28.00 -19.34 -13.10
C LEU A 234 28.04 -19.76 -11.65
N SER A 235 29.20 -19.57 -10.99
CA SER A 235 29.36 -19.74 -9.55
C SER A 235 28.54 -18.66 -8.83
N LEU A 236 27.73 -19.04 -7.87
CA LEU A 236 27.12 -18.09 -6.94
C LEU A 236 28.23 -17.59 -6.01
N ALA A 237 28.31 -16.29 -5.76
CA ALA A 237 29.38 -15.62 -5.02
C ALA A 237 29.69 -16.21 -3.62
N THR A 238 28.81 -17.04 -3.07
CA THR A 238 29.02 -17.77 -1.82
C THR A 238 30.11 -18.82 -1.90
N ASP A 239 30.35 -19.42 -3.08
CA ASP A 239 31.36 -20.49 -3.19
C ASP A 239 32.78 -19.90 -3.29
N ASP A 240 32.92 -18.68 -3.85
CA ASP A 240 34.22 -18.01 -3.98
C ASP A 240 34.72 -17.43 -2.64
N ILE A 241 33.80 -17.01 -1.74
CA ILE A 241 34.16 -16.49 -0.40
C ILE A 241 34.63 -17.63 0.53
N VAL A 242 33.99 -18.81 0.43
CA VAL A 242 34.37 -19.99 1.21
C VAL A 242 35.72 -20.55 0.72
N SER A 243 35.95 -20.55 -0.60
CA SER A 243 37.21 -21.00 -1.19
C SER A 243 38.38 -20.07 -0.84
N THR A 244 38.15 -18.73 -0.84
CA THR A 244 39.19 -17.76 -0.47
C THR A 244 39.53 -17.79 1.02
N LYS A 245 38.51 -18.02 1.90
CA LYS A 245 38.75 -18.20 3.33
C LYS A 245 39.51 -19.48 3.65
N ASN A 246 39.19 -20.58 2.97
CA ASN A 246 39.89 -21.85 3.16
C ASN A 246 41.33 -21.79 2.60
N SER A 247 41.59 -21.05 1.52
CA SER A 247 42.92 -20.84 0.97
C SER A 247 43.79 -19.95 1.88
N ALA A 248 43.16 -18.90 2.50
CA ALA A 248 43.89 -18.03 3.43
C ALA A 248 44.24 -18.74 4.75
N ASN A 249 43.36 -19.63 5.23
CA ASN A 249 43.67 -20.41 6.45
C ASN A 249 44.72 -21.50 6.24
N ASN A 250 44.86 -22.03 5.02
CA ASN A 250 45.91 -23.02 4.71
C ASN A 250 47.28 -22.39 4.51
N HIS A 251 47.38 -21.07 4.26
CA HIS A 251 48.64 -20.35 4.15
C HIS A 251 49.24 -19.87 5.49
N LEU A 252 48.44 -19.92 6.57
CA LEU A 252 48.93 -19.51 7.91
C LEU A 252 49.52 -20.66 8.76
N THR A 253 49.47 -21.91 8.26
CA THR A 253 49.99 -23.09 8.96
C THR A 253 51.27 -23.69 8.37
N SER A 254 51.86 -23.09 7.31
CA SER A 254 53.08 -23.62 6.68
C SER A 254 54.09 -22.52 6.33
N SER A 255 54.52 -21.74 7.30
CA SER A 255 55.68 -20.87 7.13
C SER A 255 56.65 -21.00 8.31
N SER A 256 57.45 -22.04 8.24
CA SER A 256 58.79 -22.01 8.83
C SER A 256 59.78 -22.62 7.84
N VAL A 257 60.83 -21.82 7.56
CA VAL A 257 62.13 -22.18 6.95
C VAL A 257 62.16 -22.51 5.44
N SER A 258 62.62 -21.62 4.63
CA SER A 258 64.00 -21.61 4.08
C SER A 258 64.15 -20.55 2.98
N ASN A 259 65.35 -20.04 2.97
CA ASN A 259 65.98 -18.96 2.23
C ASN A 259 66.23 -19.27 0.76
N SER A 260 66.38 -18.18 -0.01
CA SER A 260 67.19 -17.98 -1.25
C SER A 260 66.53 -18.16 -2.63
N ASN A 261 66.58 -17.03 -3.36
CA ASN A 261 66.82 -16.91 -4.80
C ASN A 261 65.80 -17.51 -5.80
N ASN A 262 64.92 -16.68 -6.37
CA ASN A 262 65.02 -16.40 -7.81
C ASN A 262 64.03 -15.32 -8.24
N ILE A 263 64.59 -14.23 -8.76
CA ILE A 263 63.96 -13.22 -9.57
C ILE A 263 63.75 -13.83 -10.95
N LYS A 264 62.51 -14.18 -11.29
CA LYS A 264 61.97 -14.34 -12.66
C LYS A 264 60.63 -15.07 -12.55
N ASP A 265 59.55 -14.33 -12.39
CA ASP A 265 58.23 -14.67 -12.93
C ASP A 265 57.22 -13.52 -12.69
N GLN A 266 57.52 -12.39 -13.32
CA GLN A 266 56.59 -11.22 -13.31
C GLN A 266 55.73 -11.13 -14.58
N SER A 267 55.68 -12.21 -15.40
CA SER A 267 54.97 -12.16 -16.68
C SER A 267 53.64 -12.96 -16.74
N SER A 268 53.22 -13.62 -15.62
CA SER A 268 52.01 -14.44 -15.63
C SER A 268 50.75 -13.79 -14.99
N ARG A 269 50.87 -12.58 -14.43
CA ARG A 269 49.73 -11.90 -13.82
C ARG A 269 48.96 -10.92 -14.70
N THR A 270 49.40 -10.71 -15.96
CA THR A 270 48.81 -9.71 -16.86
C THR A 270 47.79 -10.26 -17.84
N ASN A 271 47.48 -11.56 -17.84
CA ASN A 271 46.56 -12.15 -18.84
C ASN A 271 45.14 -12.47 -18.35
N LEU A 272 44.76 -12.03 -17.14
CA LEU A 272 43.36 -12.20 -16.63
C LEU A 272 42.46 -11.00 -16.88
N THR A 273 42.98 -9.92 -17.47
CA THR A 273 42.23 -8.78 -17.96
C THR A 273 42.07 -8.79 -19.48
N ALA A 274 41.85 -9.96 -20.10
CA ALA A 274 41.39 -10.01 -21.47
C ALA A 274 40.04 -9.25 -21.62
N PRO A 275 39.90 -8.43 -22.63
CA PRO A 275 39.19 -7.19 -22.56
C PRO A 275 37.68 -7.37 -22.40
N ILE A 276 37.13 -6.90 -21.27
CA ILE A 276 35.71 -6.62 -21.10
C ILE A 276 35.18 -5.73 -22.24
N ALA A 277 36.02 -4.95 -22.86
CA ALA A 277 35.74 -4.14 -24.05
C ALA A 277 35.32 -4.94 -25.32
N ALA A 278 35.72 -6.21 -25.46
CA ALA A 278 35.31 -7.04 -26.59
C ALA A 278 33.87 -7.58 -26.47
N VAL A 279 33.29 -7.59 -25.26
CA VAL A 279 31.92 -8.06 -25.01
C VAL A 279 30.88 -7.02 -25.45
N THR A 280 31.24 -5.74 -25.50
CA THR A 280 30.30 -4.63 -25.74
C THR A 280 29.82 -4.52 -27.20
N LYS A 281 30.53 -5.07 -28.17
CA LYS A 281 30.15 -4.97 -29.60
C LYS A 281 29.00 -5.88 -30.03
N SER A 282 28.54 -6.86 -29.22
CA SER A 282 27.52 -7.84 -29.62
C SER A 282 26.41 -8.10 -28.60
N VAL A 283 26.16 -7.17 -27.68
CA VAL A 283 25.06 -7.35 -26.69
C VAL A 283 23.71 -7.24 -27.40
N SER A 284 23.04 -8.39 -27.55
CA SER A 284 21.71 -8.49 -28.17
C SER A 284 20.62 -8.04 -27.13
N ILE A 285 19.81 -7.05 -27.50
CA ILE A 285 18.68 -6.57 -26.69
C ILE A 285 17.64 -7.68 -26.49
N SER A 286 17.37 -8.50 -27.50
CA SER A 286 16.40 -9.59 -27.41
C SER A 286 16.83 -10.67 -26.41
N VAL A 287 18.14 -11.00 -26.38
CA VAL A 287 18.66 -11.93 -25.36
C VAL A 287 18.60 -11.34 -23.96
N LEU A 288 18.88 -10.03 -23.82
CA LEU A 288 18.73 -9.33 -22.55
C LEU A 288 17.27 -9.33 -22.07
N LEU A 289 16.32 -9.01 -22.96
CA LEU A 289 14.89 -9.06 -22.64
C LEU A 289 14.47 -10.45 -22.16
N ALA A 290 14.85 -11.50 -22.89
CA ALA A 290 14.54 -12.87 -22.49
C ALA A 290 15.22 -13.25 -21.16
N GLY A 291 16.46 -12.85 -20.95
CA GLY A 291 17.19 -13.08 -19.71
C GLY A 291 16.59 -12.33 -18.53
N LEU A 292 16.22 -11.05 -18.69
CA LEU A 292 15.56 -10.26 -17.68
C LEU A 292 14.17 -10.82 -17.34
N ALA A 293 13.37 -11.17 -18.34
CA ALA A 293 12.09 -11.83 -18.14
C ALA A 293 12.24 -13.14 -17.33
N GLY A 294 13.26 -13.94 -17.63
CA GLY A 294 13.59 -15.13 -16.86
C GLY A 294 14.03 -14.81 -15.42
N LYS A 295 14.78 -13.73 -15.23
CA LYS A 295 15.26 -13.31 -13.90
C LYS A 295 14.11 -12.84 -13.01
N TYR A 296 13.13 -12.14 -13.56
CA TYR A 296 11.96 -11.65 -12.83
C TYR A 296 10.78 -12.64 -12.79
N CYS A 297 10.89 -13.81 -13.45
CA CYS A 297 9.81 -14.79 -13.56
C CYS A 297 9.28 -15.23 -12.17
N TRP A 298 10.16 -15.61 -11.25
CA TRP A 298 9.75 -16.08 -9.92
C TRP A 298 9.14 -15.00 -9.03
N PRO A 299 9.73 -13.80 -8.92
CA PRO A 299 9.06 -12.68 -8.27
C PRO A 299 7.71 -12.35 -8.91
N ALA A 300 7.62 -12.29 -10.24
CA ALA A 300 6.36 -11.99 -10.93
C ALA A 300 5.27 -13.04 -10.65
N LEU A 301 5.61 -14.32 -10.65
CA LEU A 301 4.69 -15.41 -10.31
C LEU A 301 4.22 -15.32 -8.85
N ALA A 302 5.14 -15.09 -7.91
CA ALA A 302 4.80 -14.96 -6.49
C ALA A 302 3.87 -13.76 -6.26
N TYR A 303 4.20 -12.60 -6.82
CA TYR A 303 3.37 -11.40 -6.67
C TYR A 303 2.03 -11.50 -7.41
N SER A 304 1.95 -12.27 -8.51
CA SER A 304 0.67 -12.63 -9.15
C SER A 304 -0.21 -13.47 -8.23
N LEU A 305 0.38 -14.42 -7.48
CA LEU A 305 -0.34 -15.20 -6.48
C LEU A 305 -0.84 -14.33 -5.32
N TRP A 306 -0.02 -13.41 -4.82
CA TRP A 306 -0.42 -12.47 -3.76
C TRP A 306 -1.46 -11.47 -4.25
N ALA A 307 -1.40 -11.08 -5.52
CA ALA A 307 -2.42 -10.28 -6.17
C ALA A 307 -3.77 -11.03 -6.21
N LEU A 308 -3.75 -12.32 -6.53
CA LEU A 308 -4.96 -13.15 -6.52
C LEU A 308 -5.56 -13.23 -5.11
N LEU A 309 -4.73 -13.47 -4.08
CA LEU A 309 -5.16 -13.49 -2.69
C LEU A 309 -5.74 -12.14 -2.26
N ALA A 310 -5.08 -11.04 -2.63
CA ALA A 310 -5.54 -9.68 -2.31
C ALA A 310 -6.92 -9.38 -2.94
N ILE A 311 -7.14 -9.75 -4.20
CA ILE A 311 -8.42 -9.59 -4.88
C ILE A 311 -9.49 -10.48 -4.26
N TRP A 312 -9.16 -11.74 -3.95
CA TRP A 312 -10.09 -12.65 -3.30
C TRP A 312 -10.57 -12.12 -1.95
N LEU A 313 -9.67 -11.60 -1.13
CA LEU A 313 -10.01 -10.98 0.15
C LEU A 313 -10.83 -9.70 -0.05
N ALA A 314 -10.47 -8.86 -1.03
CA ALA A 314 -11.14 -7.59 -1.31
C ALA A 314 -12.49 -7.74 -2.01
N THR A 315 -12.84 -8.94 -2.50
CA THR A 315 -14.12 -9.19 -3.17
C THR A 315 -15.27 -9.01 -2.17
N PRO A 316 -16.22 -8.10 -2.42
CA PRO A 316 -17.35 -7.87 -1.52
C PRO A 316 -18.24 -9.11 -1.44
N GLN A 317 -19.03 -9.20 -0.36
CA GLN A 317 -20.00 -10.29 -0.16
C GLN A 317 -21.12 -10.30 -1.22
N TYR A 318 -21.26 -9.22 -1.99
CA TYR A 318 -22.21 -9.11 -3.08
C TYR A 318 -21.61 -9.65 -4.39
N PRO A 319 -22.44 -10.21 -5.30
CA PRO A 319 -21.95 -10.78 -6.54
C PRO A 319 -21.28 -9.71 -7.42
N THR A 320 -19.98 -9.84 -7.60
CA THR A 320 -19.20 -9.02 -8.52
C THR A 320 -19.06 -9.74 -9.86
N ALA A 321 -19.23 -9.02 -10.97
CA ALA A 321 -19.13 -9.61 -12.30
C ALA A 321 -17.74 -10.26 -12.51
N PRO A 322 -17.65 -11.48 -13.07
CA PRO A 322 -16.36 -12.14 -13.30
C PRO A 322 -15.40 -11.32 -14.18
N SER A 323 -15.93 -10.55 -15.12
CA SER A 323 -15.15 -9.62 -15.96
C SER A 323 -14.48 -8.50 -15.15
N SER A 324 -15.16 -7.97 -14.13
CA SER A 324 -14.62 -6.95 -13.22
C SER A 324 -13.53 -7.52 -12.34
N LEU A 325 -13.71 -8.74 -11.81
CA LEU A 325 -12.68 -9.45 -11.04
C LEU A 325 -11.44 -9.70 -11.90
N LEU A 326 -11.63 -10.18 -13.12
CA LEU A 326 -10.53 -10.45 -14.06
C LEU A 326 -9.77 -9.17 -14.43
N ALA A 327 -10.49 -8.08 -14.73
CA ALA A 327 -9.87 -6.80 -15.07
C ALA A 327 -9.07 -6.23 -13.90
N THR A 328 -9.60 -6.33 -12.67
CA THR A 328 -8.91 -5.87 -11.47
C THR A 328 -7.66 -6.72 -11.18
N TYR A 329 -7.76 -8.04 -11.36
CA TYR A 329 -6.63 -8.95 -11.22
C TYR A 329 -5.54 -8.66 -12.26
N ILE A 330 -5.89 -8.54 -13.53
CA ILE A 330 -4.94 -8.20 -14.60
C ILE A 330 -4.30 -6.84 -14.31
N GLY A 331 -5.07 -5.85 -13.91
CA GLY A 331 -4.56 -4.53 -13.53
C GLY A 331 -3.55 -4.61 -12.39
N LEU A 332 -3.82 -5.42 -11.35
CA LEU A 332 -2.90 -5.58 -10.22
C LEU A 332 -1.61 -6.31 -10.63
N VAL A 333 -1.73 -7.36 -11.42
CA VAL A 333 -0.54 -8.07 -11.96
C VAL A 333 0.31 -7.14 -12.83
N LEU A 334 -0.30 -6.32 -13.68
CA LEU A 334 0.40 -5.32 -14.48
C LEU A 334 1.08 -4.27 -13.60
N LEU A 335 0.41 -3.79 -12.55
CA LEU A 335 1.01 -2.90 -11.56
C LEU A 335 2.24 -3.55 -10.91
N MET A 336 2.14 -4.81 -10.47
CA MET A 336 3.26 -5.53 -9.85
C MET A 336 4.43 -5.69 -10.83
N MET A 337 4.14 -6.08 -12.07
CA MET A 337 5.17 -6.18 -13.11
C MET A 337 5.83 -4.82 -13.40
N LEU A 338 5.04 -3.77 -13.56
CA LEU A 338 5.57 -2.41 -13.76
C LEU A 338 6.44 -1.98 -12.59
N SER A 339 6.02 -2.29 -11.35
CA SER A 339 6.77 -2.01 -10.13
C SER A 339 8.14 -2.69 -10.11
N LEU A 340 8.20 -3.97 -10.47
CA LEU A 340 9.46 -4.72 -10.61
C LEU A 340 10.40 -4.04 -11.61
N TRP A 341 9.87 -3.62 -12.77
CA TRP A 341 10.68 -2.95 -13.80
C TRP A 341 11.13 -1.55 -13.39
N LEU A 342 10.29 -0.77 -12.69
CA LEU A 342 10.66 0.55 -12.17
C LEU A 342 11.80 0.46 -11.16
N GLY A 343 11.74 -0.50 -10.22
CA GLY A 343 12.82 -0.75 -9.27
C GLY A 343 14.15 -1.09 -9.98
N ALA A 344 14.07 -1.91 -11.03
CA ALA A 344 15.22 -2.23 -11.86
C ALA A 344 15.78 -1.00 -12.60
N ILE A 345 14.91 -0.16 -13.17
CA ILE A 345 15.27 1.07 -13.88
C ILE A 345 16.07 2.00 -12.96
N PHE A 346 15.58 2.28 -11.75
CA PHE A 346 16.26 3.17 -10.82
C PHE A 346 17.64 2.67 -10.42
N THR A 347 17.77 1.37 -10.22
CA THR A 347 19.04 0.72 -9.88
C THR A 347 20.03 0.73 -11.03
N LEU A 348 19.59 0.42 -12.26
CA LEU A 348 20.43 0.43 -13.44
C LEU A 348 20.82 1.85 -13.88
N ALA A 349 19.92 2.83 -13.72
CA ALA A 349 20.20 4.23 -14.04
C ALA A 349 21.30 4.82 -13.14
N SER A 350 21.28 4.47 -11.85
CA SER A 350 22.25 4.93 -10.84
C SER A 350 23.51 4.06 -10.78
N PHE A 351 23.56 2.88 -11.40
CA PHE A 351 24.61 1.86 -11.28
C PHE A 351 24.87 1.40 -9.84
N SER A 352 23.98 1.70 -8.91
CA SER A 352 24.14 1.45 -7.48
C SER A 352 22.85 0.89 -6.88
N LEU A 353 22.95 -0.24 -6.18
CA LEU A 353 21.82 -0.81 -5.44
C LEU A 353 21.29 0.16 -4.37
N ARG A 354 22.19 0.82 -3.63
CA ARG A 354 21.82 1.75 -2.57
C ARG A 354 21.01 2.93 -3.12
N ALA A 355 21.52 3.59 -4.16
CA ALA A 355 20.84 4.72 -4.79
C ALA A 355 19.51 4.27 -5.44
N GLY A 356 19.47 3.09 -6.06
CA GLY A 356 18.24 2.50 -6.61
C GLY A 356 17.17 2.26 -5.55
N LEU A 357 17.54 1.70 -4.39
CA LEU A 357 16.62 1.50 -3.27
C LEU A 357 16.13 2.83 -2.68
N SER A 358 17.01 3.82 -2.53
CA SER A 358 16.60 5.16 -2.06
C SER A 358 15.60 5.81 -3.00
N ALA A 359 15.84 5.77 -4.32
CA ALA A 359 14.91 6.29 -5.32
C ALA A 359 13.57 5.52 -5.31
N THR A 360 13.63 4.20 -5.18
CA THR A 360 12.44 3.35 -5.04
C THR A 360 11.60 3.77 -3.84
N GLY A 361 12.22 3.90 -2.66
CA GLY A 361 11.51 4.32 -1.44
C GLY A 361 10.92 5.71 -1.54
N PHE A 362 11.67 6.67 -2.11
CA PHE A 362 11.21 8.04 -2.30
C PHE A 362 9.97 8.14 -3.20
N ILE A 363 9.87 7.31 -4.24
CA ILE A 363 8.75 7.35 -5.18
C ILE A 363 7.59 6.49 -4.70
N SER A 364 7.85 5.28 -4.20
CA SER A 364 6.79 4.32 -3.88
C SER A 364 6.11 4.59 -2.54
N ALA A 365 6.84 5.04 -1.51
CA ALA A 365 6.27 5.22 -0.18
C ALA A 365 5.15 6.28 -0.13
N PRO A 366 5.30 7.49 -0.73
CA PRO A 366 4.24 8.48 -0.70
C PRO A 366 3.14 8.23 -1.74
N SER A 367 3.29 7.25 -2.65
CA SER A 367 2.37 7.04 -3.79
C SER A 367 0.92 6.80 -3.35
N TYR A 368 0.69 6.15 -2.21
CA TYR A 368 -0.66 5.94 -1.68
C TYR A 368 -1.33 7.23 -1.21
N ALA A 369 -0.58 8.14 -0.60
CA ALA A 369 -1.10 9.43 -0.15
C ALA A 369 -1.59 10.30 -1.32
N PHE A 370 -0.90 10.22 -2.47
CA PHE A 370 -1.26 10.96 -3.69
C PHE A 370 -2.34 10.27 -4.54
N ALA A 371 -2.67 9.01 -4.26
CA ALA A 371 -3.58 8.20 -5.09
C ALA A 371 -5.06 8.64 -5.05
N GLY A 372 -5.41 9.64 -4.22
CA GLY A 372 -6.78 10.17 -4.13
C GLY A 372 -7.74 9.32 -3.29
N VAL A 373 -7.25 8.33 -2.55
CA VAL A 373 -8.05 7.44 -1.69
C VAL A 373 -8.24 8.04 -0.30
N THR A 374 -7.14 8.39 0.37
CA THR A 374 -7.15 8.95 1.73
C THR A 374 -7.39 10.45 1.73
N PHE A 375 -6.94 11.15 0.72
CA PHE A 375 -7.16 12.57 0.52
C PHE A 375 -7.75 12.82 -0.87
N PRO A 376 -8.86 13.56 -1.00
CA PRO A 376 -9.52 13.74 -2.29
C PRO A 376 -8.61 14.37 -3.34
N TYR A 377 -8.49 13.76 -4.53
CA TYR A 377 -7.65 14.24 -5.63
C TYR A 377 -7.97 15.69 -6.02
N ILE A 378 -9.25 16.10 -5.92
CA ILE A 378 -9.68 17.46 -6.25
C ILE A 378 -9.12 18.51 -5.27
N ALA A 379 -8.78 18.11 -4.04
CA ALA A 379 -8.33 19.00 -2.97
C ALA A 379 -6.81 19.13 -2.87
N ILE A 380 -6.03 18.34 -3.64
CA ILE A 380 -4.58 18.47 -3.68
C ILE A 380 -4.14 19.59 -4.65
N SER A 381 -2.97 20.17 -4.40
CA SER A 381 -2.40 21.22 -5.27
C SER A 381 -2.09 20.71 -6.67
N ASP A 382 -2.02 21.61 -7.67
CA ASP A 382 -1.78 21.20 -9.06
C ASP A 382 -0.43 20.51 -9.26
N GLY A 383 0.61 20.93 -8.55
CA GLY A 383 1.90 20.22 -8.53
C GLY A 383 1.78 18.79 -7.99
N ALA A 384 1.00 18.59 -6.96
CA ALA A 384 0.74 17.24 -6.40
C ALA A 384 -0.14 16.39 -7.34
N LYS A 385 -1.06 17.00 -8.12
CA LYS A 385 -1.82 16.30 -9.16
C LYS A 385 -0.90 15.77 -10.26
N HIS A 386 0.01 16.59 -10.77
CA HIS A 386 1.00 16.15 -11.75
C HIS A 386 1.85 14.99 -11.24
N TRP A 387 2.26 15.05 -9.96
CA TRP A 387 2.97 13.93 -9.34
C TRP A 387 2.11 12.68 -9.25
N SER A 388 0.86 12.80 -8.78
CA SER A 388 -0.11 11.71 -8.73
C SER A 388 -0.31 11.03 -10.08
N ASP A 389 -0.43 11.83 -11.15
CA ASP A 389 -0.68 11.33 -12.50
C ASP A 389 0.54 10.61 -13.12
N MET A 390 1.74 10.81 -12.56
CA MET A 390 2.94 10.03 -12.94
C MET A 390 3.02 8.67 -12.24
N LEU A 391 2.25 8.45 -11.15
CA LEU A 391 2.34 7.26 -10.32
C LEU A 391 1.41 6.15 -10.82
N PRO A 392 1.92 4.95 -11.12
CA PRO A 392 1.10 3.85 -11.64
C PRO A 392 0.06 3.34 -10.64
N LEU A 393 0.34 3.46 -9.33
CA LEU A 393 -0.57 3.08 -8.27
C LEU A 393 -1.89 3.86 -8.33
N THR A 394 -1.84 5.16 -8.66
CA THR A 394 -3.03 6.02 -8.81
C THR A 394 -4.02 5.44 -9.81
N TYR A 395 -3.54 5.01 -10.97
CA TYR A 395 -4.39 4.43 -12.02
C TYR A 395 -4.97 3.08 -11.59
N TYR A 396 -4.14 2.23 -10.98
CA TYR A 396 -4.66 0.96 -10.48
C TYR A 396 -5.74 1.15 -9.42
N LEU A 397 -5.56 2.06 -8.46
CA LEU A 397 -6.56 2.29 -7.42
C LEU A 397 -7.85 2.89 -7.99
N LYS A 398 -7.78 3.74 -9.01
CA LYS A 398 -8.97 4.19 -9.77
C LYS A 398 -9.72 2.98 -10.37
N LEU A 399 -9.01 2.05 -11.00
CA LEU A 399 -9.59 0.83 -11.56
C LEU A 399 -10.19 -0.06 -10.46
N HIS A 400 -9.46 -0.29 -9.37
CA HIS A 400 -9.87 -1.12 -8.25
C HIS A 400 -11.18 -0.63 -7.63
N ILE A 401 -11.25 0.67 -7.32
CA ILE A 401 -12.45 1.30 -6.75
C ILE A 401 -13.62 1.21 -7.72
N ALA A 402 -13.40 1.55 -8.99
CA ALA A 402 -14.46 1.51 -10.00
C ALA A 402 -15.05 0.10 -10.16
N GLN A 403 -14.21 -0.93 -10.25
CA GLN A 403 -14.65 -2.29 -10.55
C GLN A 403 -15.14 -3.06 -9.33
N LEU A 404 -14.44 -2.99 -8.18
CA LEU A 404 -14.79 -3.79 -7.00
C LEU A 404 -15.71 -3.07 -6.01
N GLN A 405 -15.58 -1.74 -5.89
CA GLN A 405 -16.36 -1.01 -4.89
C GLN A 405 -17.58 -0.33 -5.49
N MET A 406 -17.51 0.11 -6.76
CA MET A 406 -18.59 0.85 -7.43
C MET A 406 -19.32 0.01 -8.49
N HIS A 407 -18.86 -1.20 -8.79
CA HIS A 407 -19.43 -2.11 -9.81
C HIS A 407 -19.63 -1.41 -11.17
N ALA A 408 -18.66 -0.55 -11.56
CA ALA A 408 -18.73 0.21 -12.79
C ALA A 408 -18.66 -0.71 -14.03
N PRO A 409 -19.26 -0.32 -15.17
CA PRO A 409 -19.09 -1.04 -16.42
C PRO A 409 -17.62 -1.19 -16.80
N LEU A 410 -17.22 -2.36 -17.33
CA LEU A 410 -15.84 -2.66 -17.67
C LEU A 410 -15.21 -1.63 -18.63
N ALA A 411 -16.02 -1.07 -19.54
CA ALA A 411 -15.59 -0.05 -20.51
C ALA A 411 -14.92 1.16 -19.86
N VAL A 412 -15.33 1.54 -18.65
CA VAL A 412 -14.76 2.67 -17.89
C VAL A 412 -13.30 2.43 -17.52
N SER A 413 -12.91 1.18 -17.30
CA SER A 413 -11.59 0.82 -16.78
C SER A 413 -10.63 0.23 -17.80
N LEU A 414 -11.10 -0.12 -19.01
CA LEU A 414 -10.26 -0.73 -20.05
C LEU A 414 -9.09 0.15 -20.47
N SER A 415 -9.29 1.47 -20.56
CA SER A 415 -8.21 2.42 -20.89
C SER A 415 -7.07 2.37 -19.87
N ILE A 416 -7.40 2.16 -18.60
CA ILE A 416 -6.41 2.03 -17.52
C ILE A 416 -5.60 0.74 -17.68
N VAL A 417 -6.28 -0.38 -17.97
CA VAL A 417 -5.60 -1.68 -18.20
C VAL A 417 -4.64 -1.58 -19.38
N TYR A 418 -5.07 -1.00 -20.51
CA TYR A 418 -4.20 -0.79 -21.67
C TYR A 418 -3.04 0.15 -21.36
N GLY A 419 -3.27 1.23 -20.62
CA GLY A 419 -2.23 2.16 -20.18
C GLY A 419 -1.17 1.48 -19.30
N LEU A 420 -1.58 0.68 -18.32
CA LEU A 420 -0.67 -0.10 -17.47
C LEU A 420 0.12 -1.15 -18.27
N ALA A 421 -0.52 -1.82 -19.22
CA ALA A 421 0.15 -2.79 -20.11
C ALA A 421 1.21 -2.11 -20.96
N LEU A 422 0.88 -0.99 -21.59
CA LEU A 422 1.81 -0.20 -22.40
C LEU A 422 3.00 0.29 -21.56
N ALA A 423 2.72 0.86 -20.38
CA ALA A 423 3.75 1.33 -19.45
C ALA A 423 4.69 0.18 -19.02
N THR A 424 4.13 -1.02 -18.77
CA THR A 424 4.91 -2.21 -18.41
C THR A 424 5.85 -2.63 -19.55
N ILE A 425 5.36 -2.63 -20.79
CA ILE A 425 6.19 -2.94 -21.98
C ILE A 425 7.30 -1.91 -22.13
N ILE A 426 7.00 -0.62 -22.03
CA ILE A 426 7.99 0.46 -22.12
C ILE A 426 9.04 0.31 -21.02
N ALA A 427 8.63 0.06 -19.77
CA ALA A 427 9.55 -0.12 -18.65
C ALA A 427 10.47 -1.35 -18.86
N MET A 428 9.94 -2.46 -19.38
CA MET A 428 10.72 -3.65 -19.71
C MET A 428 11.78 -3.35 -20.78
N LEU A 429 11.41 -2.64 -21.85
CA LEU A 429 12.33 -2.23 -22.91
C LEU A 429 13.41 -1.28 -22.38
N LEU A 430 13.02 -0.30 -21.58
CA LEU A 430 13.94 0.64 -20.95
C LEU A 430 14.92 -0.07 -20.00
N THR A 431 14.46 -1.04 -19.23
CA THR A 431 15.32 -1.87 -18.38
C THR A 431 16.37 -2.63 -19.20
N ALA A 432 15.99 -3.17 -20.37
CA ALA A 432 16.94 -3.85 -21.25
C ALA A 432 17.98 -2.88 -21.84
N LEU A 433 17.56 -1.67 -22.23
CA LEU A 433 18.48 -0.63 -22.72
C LEU A 433 19.46 -0.16 -21.64
N LEU A 434 18.96 0.07 -20.42
CA LEU A 434 19.79 0.43 -19.27
C LEU A 434 20.74 -0.70 -18.87
N SER A 435 20.30 -1.96 -18.95
CA SER A 435 21.17 -3.14 -18.73
C SER A 435 22.29 -3.21 -19.76
N LYS A 436 22.01 -2.92 -21.05
CA LYS A 436 23.02 -2.81 -22.10
C LYS A 436 24.03 -1.69 -21.80
N ARG A 437 23.54 -0.51 -21.37
CA ARG A 437 24.38 0.60 -20.93
C ARG A 437 25.25 0.22 -19.72
N ALA A 438 24.69 -0.49 -18.75
CA ALA A 438 25.42 -0.96 -17.57
C ALA A 438 26.53 -1.95 -17.96
N LEU A 439 26.27 -2.89 -18.85
CA LEU A 439 27.26 -3.83 -19.39
C LEU A 439 28.40 -3.12 -20.13
N ALA A 440 28.14 -1.98 -20.76
CA ALA A 440 29.15 -1.18 -21.45
C ALA A 440 30.06 -0.37 -20.48
N ASN A 441 29.64 -0.19 -19.21
CA ASN A 441 30.36 0.64 -18.25
C ASN A 441 30.64 -0.10 -16.92
N PRO A 442 31.39 -1.19 -16.93
CA PRO A 442 31.61 -2.03 -15.73
C PRO A 442 32.35 -1.31 -14.59
N GLN A 443 33.15 -0.29 -14.92
CA GLN A 443 33.86 0.52 -13.90
C GLN A 443 32.92 1.34 -13.01
N ARG A 444 31.68 1.56 -13.45
CA ARG A 444 30.67 2.34 -12.68
C ARG A 444 29.82 1.48 -11.73
N TRP A 445 29.96 0.14 -11.81
CA TRP A 445 29.13 -0.74 -10.99
C TRP A 445 29.47 -0.64 -9.51
N GLY A 446 28.44 -0.47 -8.69
CA GLY A 446 28.58 -0.30 -7.25
C GLY A 446 29.19 1.04 -6.84
N ALA A 447 29.19 2.03 -7.73
CA ALA A 447 29.63 3.38 -7.36
C ALA A 447 28.87 3.89 -6.13
N ARG A 448 29.63 4.52 -5.22
CA ARG A 448 29.12 5.09 -3.96
C ARG A 448 28.42 6.41 -4.20
#